data_dd24599f8dc0d923a6123b974c391103
#
_entry.id   dd24599f8dc0d923a6123b974c391103
#
_cell.length_a   1.000
_cell.length_b   1.000
_cell.length_c   1.000
_cell.angle_alpha   90.00
_cell.angle_beta   90.00
_cell.angle_gamma   90.00
#
_symmetry.space_group_name_H-M   'P 1'
#
loop_
_entity.id
_entity.type
_entity.pdbx_description
1 polymer ?
#
loop_
_entity_poly.entity_id
_entity_poly.type
_entity_poly.pdbx_seq_one_letter_code
_entity_poly.pdbx_strand_id
1 'polypeptide(L)'
;MNKFNDIVIKIATVNGTGSASANGLLMKSIFRMGIPVVGKNYFPSNIQGLPTWYEIRVTGKGYQARSDKVNIMVAMNAQTYEQDMREIETGGWLIYDATWPRNSLLERDDISVLGAPLSKMCNENFEGVRSRILMKNIAYVGVIAALIKIDLDIIKTLLEETFASKKHLAASNLEAIMLGYNFAKENFNCPLPLTVKPSNKTKNHVVIDGNTAAALGCIYAGATVASWYPITPSTSLMDAYQAFGDQYLKDEKSGNKKFCLIQAEDELAAIGMVLGASWNGARSFTSTSGPGISLMSEFIGFAYYAELPAVIFNIQRAGPSTGMPTRTQQCDIMSCAFASHGDTRHVLLFPANPEECFYMSLTAFDLADQLQTPVMVLSDLDIGMNDWICPDL
;
A
#
# COMPACT_ATOMS: atom_id res chain seq x y z
N MET A 1 -10.59 32.08 0.35
CA MET A 1 -9.22 31.89 -0.18
C MET A 1 -9.13 30.49 -0.78
N ASN A 2 -8.69 30.38 -2.02
CA ASN A 2 -8.48 29.05 -2.64
C ASN A 2 -7.33 28.35 -1.92
N LYS A 3 -7.57 27.16 -1.39
CA LYS A 3 -6.53 26.31 -0.82
C LYS A 3 -5.89 25.46 -1.93
N PHE A 4 -4.56 25.41 -1.97
CA PHE A 4 -3.82 24.59 -2.94
C PHE A 4 -2.99 23.53 -2.25
N ASN A 5 -2.96 22.33 -2.82
CA ASN A 5 -2.12 21.23 -2.35
C ASN A 5 -2.30 20.92 -0.85
N ASP A 6 -3.52 20.98 -0.35
CA ASP A 6 -3.87 20.58 1.01
C ASP A 6 -5.27 19.97 0.99
N ILE A 7 -5.36 18.68 0.66
CA ILE A 7 -6.61 17.97 0.37
C ILE A 7 -6.53 16.56 0.94
N VAL A 8 -7.62 16.12 1.55
CA VAL A 8 -7.87 14.71 1.85
C VAL A 8 -9.00 14.21 0.98
N ILE A 9 -8.72 13.20 0.18
CA ILE A 9 -9.69 12.49 -0.65
C ILE A 9 -9.85 11.09 -0.08
N LYS A 10 -11.06 10.68 0.25
CA LYS A 10 -11.35 9.32 0.69
C LYS A 10 -12.31 8.65 -0.28
N ILE A 11 -12.00 7.44 -0.69
CA ILE A 11 -12.71 6.71 -1.73
C ILE A 11 -13.23 5.42 -1.15
N ALA A 12 -14.54 5.31 -0.99
CA ALA A 12 -15.24 4.14 -0.48
C ALA A 12 -15.72 3.27 -1.64
N THR A 13 -15.23 2.04 -1.71
CA THR A 13 -15.55 1.07 -2.78
C THR A 13 -15.83 -0.31 -2.20
N VAL A 14 -16.04 -1.27 -3.06
CA VAL A 14 -16.15 -2.69 -2.72
C VAL A 14 -14.86 -3.41 -3.10
N ASN A 15 -14.30 -4.17 -2.19
CA ASN A 15 -13.07 -4.92 -2.41
C ASN A 15 -13.23 -5.94 -3.55
N GLY A 16 -12.23 -6.05 -4.42
CA GLY A 16 -12.25 -6.94 -5.59
C GLY A 16 -12.87 -6.35 -6.86
N THR A 17 -13.31 -5.07 -6.84
CA THR A 17 -13.88 -4.37 -8.02
C THR A 17 -12.85 -3.66 -8.90
N GLY A 18 -11.55 -3.78 -8.60
CA GLY A 18 -10.47 -3.13 -9.35
C GLY A 18 -10.22 -1.66 -8.97
N SER A 19 -10.80 -1.19 -7.88
CA SER A 19 -10.62 0.19 -7.38
C SER A 19 -9.17 0.51 -6.97
N ALA A 20 -8.39 -0.48 -6.55
CA ALA A 20 -6.99 -0.27 -6.17
C ALA A 20 -6.15 0.36 -7.31
N SER A 21 -6.34 -0.12 -8.55
CA SER A 21 -5.65 0.45 -9.72
C SER A 21 -6.06 1.89 -10.01
N ALA A 22 -7.36 2.19 -9.90
CA ALA A 22 -7.89 3.54 -10.08
C ALA A 22 -7.36 4.51 -9.01
N ASN A 23 -7.36 4.08 -7.75
CA ASN A 23 -6.85 4.85 -6.61
C ASN A 23 -5.35 5.11 -6.73
N GLY A 24 -4.58 4.09 -7.10
CA GLY A 24 -3.14 4.22 -7.34
C GLY A 24 -2.83 5.16 -8.53
N LEU A 25 -3.62 5.10 -9.61
CA LEU A 25 -3.48 6.03 -10.73
C LEU A 25 -3.70 7.47 -10.29
N LEU A 26 -4.77 7.73 -9.53
CA LEU A 26 -5.08 9.06 -9.01
C LEU A 26 -3.95 9.61 -8.12
N MET A 27 -3.49 8.81 -7.17
CA MET A 27 -2.41 9.19 -6.27
C MET A 27 -1.10 9.44 -7.02
N LYS A 28 -0.70 8.53 -7.92
CA LYS A 28 0.51 8.67 -8.74
C LYS A 28 0.44 9.86 -9.70
N SER A 29 -0.74 10.23 -10.18
CA SER A 29 -0.92 11.43 -11.01
C SER A 29 -0.58 12.71 -10.22
N ILE A 30 -1.03 12.80 -8.98
CA ILE A 30 -0.72 13.93 -8.09
C ILE A 30 0.79 13.95 -7.77
N PHE A 31 1.38 12.78 -7.50
CA PHE A 31 2.83 12.66 -7.28
C PHE A 31 3.64 13.14 -8.49
N ARG A 32 3.25 12.75 -9.71
CA ARG A 32 3.90 13.16 -10.96
C ARG A 32 3.73 14.66 -11.27
N MET A 33 2.74 15.33 -10.69
CA MET A 33 2.65 16.80 -10.69
C MET A 33 3.67 17.46 -9.75
N GLY A 34 4.55 16.70 -9.13
CA GLY A 34 5.57 17.19 -8.20
C GLY A 34 5.03 17.52 -6.80
N ILE A 35 3.85 17.00 -6.44
CA ILE A 35 3.15 17.35 -5.20
C ILE A 35 3.28 16.20 -4.22
N PRO A 36 3.71 16.45 -2.97
CA PRO A 36 3.77 15.42 -1.95
C PRO A 36 2.38 14.86 -1.63
N VAL A 37 2.28 13.53 -1.69
CA VAL A 37 1.02 12.79 -1.52
C VAL A 37 1.31 11.42 -0.94
N VAL A 38 0.48 10.96 -0.03
CA VAL A 38 0.50 9.59 0.51
C VAL A 38 -0.85 8.93 0.32
N GLY A 39 -0.83 7.62 0.11
CA GLY A 39 -2.03 6.80 -0.06
C GLY A 39 -2.13 5.75 1.04
N LYS A 40 -3.30 5.65 1.70
CA LYS A 40 -3.54 4.65 2.75
C LYS A 40 -4.75 3.81 2.43
N ASN A 41 -4.59 2.51 2.49
CA ASN A 41 -5.62 1.54 2.16
C ASN A 41 -6.22 0.94 3.45
N TYR A 42 -7.55 1.01 3.57
CA TYR A 42 -8.35 0.39 4.61
C TYR A 42 -9.16 -0.73 3.99
N PHE A 43 -8.71 -1.94 4.14
CA PHE A 43 -9.33 -3.10 3.51
C PHE A 43 -9.76 -4.16 4.54
N PRO A 44 -10.76 -4.98 4.21
CA PRO A 44 -11.17 -6.11 5.03
C PRO A 44 -10.21 -7.27 4.89
N SER A 45 -10.27 -8.23 5.82
CA SER A 45 -9.52 -9.49 5.71
C SER A 45 -10.01 -10.41 4.58
N ASN A 46 -11.24 -10.22 4.11
CA ASN A 46 -11.81 -10.98 3.00
C ASN A 46 -11.47 -10.36 1.64
N ILE A 47 -11.17 -11.20 0.65
CA ILE A 47 -10.69 -10.78 -0.66
C ILE A 47 -11.75 -10.04 -1.50
N GLN A 48 -13.04 -10.35 -1.33
CA GLN A 48 -14.12 -9.80 -2.15
C GLN A 48 -15.37 -9.46 -1.33
N GLY A 49 -16.11 -8.47 -1.82
CA GLY A 49 -17.48 -8.17 -1.41
C GLY A 49 -17.64 -7.26 -0.20
N LEU A 50 -16.60 -7.04 0.58
CA LEU A 50 -16.66 -6.15 1.74
C LEU A 50 -16.20 -4.73 1.41
N PRO A 51 -16.63 -3.73 2.22
CA PRO A 51 -16.21 -2.35 2.07
C PRO A 51 -14.69 -2.18 2.17
N THR A 52 -14.15 -1.33 1.33
CA THR A 52 -12.77 -0.87 1.38
C THR A 52 -12.70 0.61 1.15
N TRP A 53 -11.76 1.28 1.81
CA TRP A 53 -11.51 2.70 1.60
C TRP A 53 -10.05 2.93 1.22
N TYR A 54 -9.84 3.92 0.38
CA TYR A 54 -8.51 4.42 0.09
C TYR A 54 -8.47 5.92 0.37
N GLU A 55 -7.55 6.33 1.22
CA GLU A 55 -7.37 7.73 1.60
C GLU A 55 -6.14 8.30 0.93
N ILE A 56 -6.30 9.42 0.23
CA ILE A 56 -5.22 10.16 -0.40
C ILE A 56 -5.02 11.47 0.37
N ARG A 57 -3.89 11.62 1.03
CA ARG A 57 -3.50 12.87 1.69
C ARG A 57 -2.54 13.64 0.81
N VAL A 58 -2.99 14.76 0.28
CA VAL A 58 -2.17 15.72 -0.48
C VAL A 58 -1.75 16.84 0.44
N THR A 59 -0.46 17.17 0.51
CA THR A 59 0.00 18.29 1.32
C THR A 59 1.24 18.96 0.73
N GLY A 60 1.11 20.24 0.37
CA GLY A 60 2.23 21.05 -0.11
C GLY A 60 3.36 21.22 0.91
N LYS A 61 3.15 20.85 2.18
CA LYS A 61 4.18 20.87 3.24
C LYS A 61 4.96 19.57 3.35
N GLY A 62 4.49 18.48 2.71
CA GLY A 62 5.14 17.16 2.77
C GLY A 62 4.81 16.34 4.01
N TYR A 63 3.73 16.66 4.73
CA TYR A 63 3.28 15.83 5.84
C TYR A 63 2.77 14.48 5.34
N GLN A 64 3.21 13.39 5.97
CA GLN A 64 2.83 12.02 5.62
C GLN A 64 1.82 11.41 6.60
N ALA A 65 1.52 12.07 7.70
CA ALA A 65 0.53 11.63 8.68
C ALA A 65 -0.90 11.78 8.13
N ARG A 66 -1.81 10.98 8.68
CA ARG A 66 -3.26 11.08 8.42
C ARG A 66 -3.84 12.41 8.92
N SER A 67 -4.99 12.75 8.36
CA SER A 67 -5.81 13.86 8.82
C SER A 67 -7.22 13.35 9.14
N ASP A 68 -7.82 13.86 10.20
CA ASP A 68 -9.19 13.48 10.59
C ASP A 68 -10.26 14.07 9.68
N LYS A 69 -9.87 14.99 8.79
CA LYS A 69 -10.80 15.72 7.93
C LYS A 69 -10.79 15.15 6.54
N VAL A 70 -11.96 14.78 6.04
CA VAL A 70 -12.18 14.37 4.64
C VAL A 70 -12.78 15.56 3.88
N ASN A 71 -12.03 16.08 2.90
CA ASN A 71 -12.50 17.19 2.06
C ASN A 71 -13.39 16.70 0.92
N ILE A 72 -12.99 15.59 0.28
CA ILE A 72 -13.72 14.97 -0.84
C ILE A 72 -13.92 13.51 -0.53
N MET A 73 -15.17 13.09 -0.45
CA MET A 73 -15.56 11.69 -0.31
C MET A 73 -16.11 11.18 -1.63
N VAL A 74 -15.61 10.02 -2.09
CA VAL A 74 -16.16 9.29 -3.24
C VAL A 74 -16.86 8.05 -2.74
N ALA A 75 -18.19 8.11 -2.62
CA ALA A 75 -19.00 7.05 -2.06
C ALA A 75 -19.59 6.15 -3.15
N MET A 76 -18.85 5.11 -3.50
CA MET A 76 -19.25 4.11 -4.50
C MET A 76 -19.90 2.86 -3.91
N ASN A 77 -19.86 2.72 -2.57
CA ASN A 77 -20.44 1.60 -1.86
C ASN A 77 -21.66 2.02 -1.05
N ALA A 78 -22.83 1.49 -1.42
CA ALA A 78 -24.08 1.81 -0.75
C ALA A 78 -24.13 1.41 0.74
N GLN A 79 -23.38 0.40 1.14
CA GLN A 79 -23.37 -0.11 2.51
C GLN A 79 -22.69 0.83 3.51
N THR A 80 -21.87 1.76 3.01
CA THR A 80 -21.04 2.63 3.86
C THR A 80 -21.48 4.09 3.86
N TYR A 81 -22.54 4.45 3.14
CA TYR A 81 -22.94 5.85 2.95
C TYR A 81 -23.11 6.65 4.24
N GLU A 82 -23.71 6.08 5.28
CA GLU A 82 -23.84 6.78 6.56
C GLU A 82 -22.49 7.09 7.20
N GLN A 83 -21.57 6.14 7.17
CA GLN A 83 -20.22 6.35 7.67
C GLN A 83 -19.48 7.36 6.81
N ASP A 84 -19.53 7.20 5.50
CA ASP A 84 -18.84 8.06 4.53
C ASP A 84 -19.29 9.52 4.68
N MET A 85 -20.57 9.73 4.84
CA MET A 85 -21.13 11.08 5.04
C MET A 85 -20.70 11.73 6.36
N ARG A 86 -20.58 10.95 7.45
CA ARG A 86 -20.16 11.48 8.76
C ARG A 86 -18.72 11.98 8.77
N GLU A 87 -17.86 11.39 7.93
CA GLU A 87 -16.44 11.72 7.87
C GLU A 87 -16.14 12.98 7.04
N ILE A 88 -17.09 13.47 6.23
CA ILE A 88 -16.91 14.67 5.42
C ILE A 88 -16.95 15.91 6.33
N GLU A 89 -15.93 16.78 6.23
CA GLU A 89 -15.94 18.06 6.94
C GLU A 89 -17.03 19.01 6.40
N THR A 90 -17.48 19.91 7.23
CA THR A 90 -18.40 20.99 6.83
C THR A 90 -17.81 21.79 5.67
N GLY A 91 -18.59 22.00 4.61
CA GLY A 91 -18.13 22.62 3.37
C GLY A 91 -17.40 21.68 2.41
N GLY A 92 -17.31 20.37 2.74
CA GLY A 92 -16.71 19.36 1.88
C GLY A 92 -17.63 18.88 0.75
N TRP A 93 -17.14 17.92 -0.03
CA TRP A 93 -17.82 17.40 -1.22
C TRP A 93 -18.01 15.91 -1.15
N LEU A 94 -19.22 15.47 -1.52
CA LEU A 94 -19.57 14.07 -1.73
C LEU A 94 -19.75 13.81 -3.23
N ILE A 95 -19.00 12.86 -3.77
CA ILE A 95 -19.16 12.33 -5.13
C ILE A 95 -19.81 10.94 -5.02
N TYR A 96 -20.86 10.67 -5.77
CA TYR A 96 -21.51 9.36 -5.76
C TYR A 96 -22.03 8.96 -7.14
N ASP A 97 -22.32 7.66 -7.33
CA ASP A 97 -22.92 7.15 -8.57
C ASP A 97 -24.41 7.43 -8.62
N ALA A 98 -24.79 8.48 -9.33
CA ALA A 98 -26.17 8.96 -9.48
C ALA A 98 -27.03 8.11 -10.45
N THR A 99 -26.51 7.00 -10.95
CA THR A 99 -27.33 6.04 -11.73
C THR A 99 -28.52 5.54 -10.94
N TRP A 100 -28.39 5.49 -9.61
CA TRP A 100 -29.43 5.04 -8.69
C TRP A 100 -29.84 6.17 -7.74
N PRO A 101 -31.14 6.41 -7.52
CA PRO A 101 -31.61 7.39 -6.55
C PRO A 101 -31.10 7.08 -5.12
N ARG A 102 -30.64 8.13 -4.41
CA ARG A 102 -30.03 8.01 -3.09
C ARG A 102 -30.49 9.15 -2.19
N ASN A 103 -31.77 9.14 -1.80
CA ASN A 103 -32.39 10.24 -1.05
C ASN A 103 -31.69 10.51 0.30
N SER A 104 -31.17 9.46 0.97
CA SER A 104 -30.42 9.60 2.23
C SER A 104 -29.14 10.41 2.12
N LEU A 105 -28.54 10.54 0.93
CA LEU A 105 -27.36 11.38 0.71
C LEU A 105 -27.66 12.88 0.70
N LEU A 106 -28.92 13.25 0.63
CA LEU A 106 -29.39 14.65 0.60
C LEU A 106 -29.74 15.21 1.97
N GLU A 107 -29.51 14.46 3.05
CA GLU A 107 -29.88 14.85 4.42
C GLU A 107 -28.93 15.87 5.07
N ARG A 108 -27.74 16.09 4.45
CA ARG A 108 -26.75 17.07 4.92
C ARG A 108 -26.74 18.29 4.01
N ASP A 109 -27.09 19.45 4.59
CA ASP A 109 -27.13 20.76 3.93
C ASP A 109 -25.78 21.54 4.03
N ASP A 110 -24.87 21.05 4.87
CA ASP A 110 -23.55 21.66 5.11
C ASP A 110 -22.44 21.12 4.19
N ILE A 111 -22.77 20.24 3.23
CA ILE A 111 -21.85 19.70 2.21
C ILE A 111 -22.41 19.86 0.80
N SER A 112 -21.53 19.79 -0.21
CA SER A 112 -21.95 19.78 -1.61
C SER A 112 -22.02 18.36 -2.14
N VAL A 113 -23.19 17.94 -2.66
CA VAL A 113 -23.42 16.59 -3.20
C VAL A 113 -23.33 16.64 -4.72
N LEU A 114 -22.40 15.88 -5.30
CA LEU A 114 -22.09 15.81 -6.72
C LEU A 114 -22.43 14.42 -7.27
N GLY A 115 -23.58 14.30 -7.90
CA GLY A 115 -24.02 13.03 -8.50
C GLY A 115 -23.54 12.85 -9.92
N ALA A 116 -22.68 11.87 -10.19
CA ALA A 116 -22.26 11.49 -11.53
C ALA A 116 -22.82 10.10 -11.87
N PRO A 117 -23.54 9.90 -13.00
CA PRO A 117 -24.17 8.63 -13.34
C PRO A 117 -23.16 7.63 -13.93
N LEU A 118 -22.14 7.30 -13.12
CA LEU A 118 -20.95 6.55 -13.54
C LEU A 118 -21.30 5.17 -14.08
N SER A 119 -22.16 4.42 -13.43
CA SER A 119 -22.60 3.11 -13.92
C SER A 119 -23.35 3.22 -15.24
N LYS A 120 -24.23 4.21 -15.40
CA LYS A 120 -24.97 4.44 -16.64
C LYS A 120 -24.00 4.74 -17.78
N MET A 121 -23.11 5.70 -17.61
CA MET A 121 -22.11 6.08 -18.62
C MET A 121 -21.26 4.87 -19.05
N CYS A 122 -20.79 4.06 -18.09
CA CYS A 122 -19.99 2.89 -18.43
C CYS A 122 -20.81 1.77 -19.10
N ASN A 123 -22.09 1.62 -18.77
CA ASN A 123 -22.97 0.64 -19.41
C ASN A 123 -23.26 0.99 -20.87
N GLU A 124 -23.30 2.26 -21.21
CA GLU A 124 -23.57 2.76 -22.58
C GLU A 124 -22.31 2.72 -23.47
N ASN A 125 -21.10 2.80 -22.88
CA ASN A 125 -19.87 2.95 -23.65
C ASN A 125 -18.95 1.72 -23.64
N PHE A 126 -19.14 0.75 -22.74
CA PHE A 126 -18.27 -0.43 -22.64
C PHE A 126 -19.05 -1.73 -22.70
N GLU A 127 -18.44 -2.74 -23.31
CA GLU A 127 -18.99 -4.08 -23.40
C GLU A 127 -18.48 -5.00 -22.26
N GLY A 128 -19.32 -5.96 -21.85
CA GLY A 128 -19.00 -6.96 -20.85
C GLY A 128 -19.11 -6.45 -19.41
N VAL A 129 -19.76 -7.26 -18.55
CA VAL A 129 -20.06 -6.91 -17.15
C VAL A 129 -18.80 -6.54 -16.35
N ARG A 130 -17.73 -7.36 -16.47
CA ARG A 130 -16.47 -7.11 -15.75
C ARG A 130 -15.82 -5.80 -16.18
N SER A 131 -15.80 -5.53 -17.49
CA SER A 131 -15.23 -4.29 -18.03
C SER A 131 -15.99 -3.06 -17.48
N ARG A 132 -17.31 -3.08 -17.50
CA ARG A 132 -18.16 -1.99 -16.97
C ARG A 132 -17.90 -1.69 -15.50
N ILE A 133 -17.73 -2.74 -14.68
CA ILE A 133 -17.40 -2.58 -13.25
C ILE A 133 -16.02 -1.92 -13.08
N LEU A 134 -15.02 -2.35 -13.84
CA LEU A 134 -13.67 -1.79 -13.79
C LEU A 134 -13.65 -0.34 -14.28
N MET A 135 -14.27 -0.07 -15.43
CA MET A 135 -14.27 1.26 -16.06
C MET A 135 -15.03 2.30 -15.20
N LYS A 136 -16.05 1.88 -14.45
CA LYS A 136 -16.70 2.77 -13.47
C LYS A 136 -15.72 3.33 -12.44
N ASN A 137 -14.81 2.49 -11.94
CA ASN A 137 -13.79 2.96 -11.01
C ASN A 137 -12.74 3.86 -11.70
N ILE A 138 -12.50 3.68 -12.97
CA ILE A 138 -11.64 4.57 -13.74
C ILE A 138 -12.36 5.90 -14.06
N ALA A 139 -13.66 5.88 -14.31
CA ALA A 139 -14.44 7.08 -14.62
C ALA A 139 -14.49 8.08 -13.44
N TYR A 140 -14.56 7.64 -12.17
CA TYR A 140 -14.50 8.59 -11.06
C TYR A 140 -13.13 9.30 -10.96
N VAL A 141 -12.04 8.68 -11.43
CA VAL A 141 -10.73 9.37 -11.51
C VAL A 141 -10.84 10.58 -12.42
N GLY A 142 -11.54 10.46 -13.55
CA GLY A 142 -11.82 11.57 -14.47
C GLY A 142 -12.63 12.68 -13.80
N VAL A 143 -13.69 12.32 -13.05
CA VAL A 143 -14.48 13.29 -12.28
C VAL A 143 -13.59 14.07 -11.30
N ILE A 144 -12.78 13.36 -10.51
CA ILE A 144 -11.87 13.99 -9.55
C ILE A 144 -10.85 14.87 -10.27
N ALA A 145 -10.29 14.40 -11.39
CA ALA A 145 -9.31 15.15 -12.16
C ALA A 145 -9.86 16.51 -12.62
N ALA A 146 -11.12 16.57 -13.08
CA ALA A 146 -11.79 17.81 -13.42
C ALA A 146 -12.00 18.72 -12.20
N LEU A 147 -12.47 18.14 -11.09
CA LEU A 147 -12.81 18.87 -9.87
C LEU A 147 -11.61 19.53 -9.20
N ILE A 148 -10.47 18.82 -9.10
CA ILE A 148 -9.29 19.35 -8.40
C ILE A 148 -8.16 19.78 -9.35
N LYS A 149 -8.39 19.76 -10.65
CA LYS A 149 -7.48 20.23 -11.69
C LYS A 149 -6.19 19.40 -11.81
N ILE A 150 -6.34 18.06 -11.91
CA ILE A 150 -5.22 17.18 -12.26
C ILE A 150 -4.94 17.29 -13.75
N ASP A 151 -3.65 17.26 -14.12
CA ASP A 151 -3.21 17.29 -15.50
C ASP A 151 -3.51 15.97 -16.20
N LEU A 152 -4.30 16.04 -17.28
CA LEU A 152 -4.70 14.85 -18.07
C LEU A 152 -3.54 14.23 -18.85
N ASP A 153 -2.54 15.02 -19.26
CA ASP A 153 -1.38 14.50 -19.99
C ASP A 153 -0.52 13.62 -19.07
N ILE A 154 -0.44 13.96 -17.79
CA ILE A 154 0.21 13.10 -16.79
C ILE A 154 -0.55 11.79 -16.61
N ILE A 155 -1.88 11.83 -16.52
CA ILE A 155 -2.70 10.61 -16.41
C ILE A 155 -2.49 9.72 -17.63
N LYS A 156 -2.53 10.31 -18.84
CA LYS A 156 -2.31 9.60 -20.10
C LYS A 156 -0.93 8.93 -20.12
N THR A 157 0.12 9.65 -19.77
CA THR A 157 1.49 9.11 -19.71
C THR A 157 1.58 7.93 -18.74
N LEU A 158 1.00 8.04 -17.55
CA LEU A 158 0.97 6.94 -16.57
C LEU A 158 0.22 5.71 -17.07
N LEU A 159 -0.87 5.89 -17.81
CA LEU A 159 -1.59 4.77 -18.44
C LEU A 159 -0.75 4.10 -19.53
N GLU A 160 -0.07 4.87 -20.36
CA GLU A 160 0.82 4.36 -21.41
C GLU A 160 2.01 3.58 -20.81
N GLU A 161 2.61 4.08 -19.73
CA GLU A 161 3.66 3.38 -18.97
C GLU A 161 3.13 2.08 -18.35
N THR A 162 1.99 2.14 -17.64
CA THR A 162 1.40 1.00 -16.93
C THR A 162 0.98 -0.12 -17.89
N PHE A 163 0.45 0.24 -19.05
CA PHE A 163 -0.06 -0.71 -20.04
C PHE A 163 0.80 -0.78 -21.31
N ALA A 164 2.12 -0.56 -21.20
CA ALA A 164 3.04 -0.53 -22.34
C ALA A 164 2.92 -1.77 -23.25
N SER A 165 2.73 -2.96 -22.66
CA SER A 165 2.53 -4.22 -23.38
C SER A 165 1.08 -4.49 -23.84
N LYS A 166 0.11 -3.68 -23.40
CA LYS A 166 -1.34 -3.88 -23.63
C LYS A 166 -2.02 -2.55 -24.00
N LYS A 167 -1.63 -1.94 -25.10
CA LYS A 167 -2.08 -0.60 -25.54
C LYS A 167 -3.60 -0.42 -25.58
N HIS A 168 -4.36 -1.48 -25.90
CA HIS A 168 -5.82 -1.41 -25.91
C HIS A 168 -6.40 -1.13 -24.50
N LEU A 169 -5.74 -1.62 -23.43
CA LEU A 169 -6.17 -1.31 -22.06
C LEU A 169 -5.89 0.16 -21.71
N ALA A 170 -4.76 0.71 -22.14
CA ALA A 170 -4.48 2.14 -21.96
C ALA A 170 -5.56 3.00 -22.61
N ALA A 171 -5.95 2.66 -23.85
CA ALA A 171 -7.00 3.38 -24.59
C ALA A 171 -8.36 3.32 -23.87
N SER A 172 -8.82 2.13 -23.48
CA SER A 172 -10.10 1.96 -22.78
C SER A 172 -10.12 2.68 -21.41
N ASN A 173 -9.01 2.67 -20.67
CA ASN A 173 -8.92 3.41 -19.41
C ASN A 173 -8.97 4.93 -19.65
N LEU A 174 -8.26 5.43 -20.66
CA LEU A 174 -8.31 6.85 -21.03
C LEU A 174 -9.72 7.27 -21.43
N GLU A 175 -10.43 6.45 -22.22
CA GLU A 175 -11.83 6.70 -22.61
C GLU A 175 -12.73 6.83 -21.36
N ALA A 176 -12.62 5.92 -20.41
CA ALA A 176 -13.39 5.98 -19.15
C ALA A 176 -13.06 7.26 -18.34
N ILE A 177 -11.79 7.67 -18.26
CA ILE A 177 -11.38 8.92 -17.62
C ILE A 177 -12.03 10.10 -18.32
N MET A 178 -11.99 10.15 -19.65
CA MET A 178 -12.57 11.25 -20.43
C MET A 178 -14.08 11.33 -20.27
N LEU A 179 -14.80 10.20 -20.17
CA LEU A 179 -16.24 10.20 -19.85
C LEU A 179 -16.52 10.91 -18.52
N GLY A 180 -15.81 10.53 -17.46
CA GLY A 180 -15.98 11.15 -16.13
C GLY A 180 -15.55 12.62 -16.13
N TYR A 181 -14.44 12.95 -16.75
CA TYR A 181 -13.89 14.31 -16.82
C TYR A 181 -14.85 15.27 -17.56
N ASN A 182 -15.32 14.88 -18.75
CA ASN A 182 -16.21 15.70 -19.55
C ASN A 182 -17.55 15.91 -18.83
N PHE A 183 -18.12 14.83 -18.27
CA PHE A 183 -19.34 14.93 -17.47
C PHE A 183 -19.19 15.95 -16.34
N ALA A 184 -18.10 15.90 -15.58
CA ALA A 184 -17.86 16.83 -14.49
C ALA A 184 -17.72 18.27 -14.97
N LYS A 185 -17.02 18.50 -16.08
CA LYS A 185 -16.83 19.83 -16.69
C LYS A 185 -18.13 20.44 -17.17
N GLU A 186 -19.07 19.63 -17.64
CA GLU A 186 -20.35 20.07 -18.18
C GLU A 186 -21.42 20.30 -17.08
N ASN A 187 -21.35 19.53 -15.99
CA ASN A 187 -22.42 19.47 -14.99
C ASN A 187 -22.07 20.04 -13.62
N PHE A 188 -20.77 20.25 -13.31
CA PHE A 188 -20.32 20.74 -12.03
C PHE A 188 -19.50 22.03 -12.17
N ASN A 189 -19.44 22.80 -11.08
CA ASN A 189 -18.55 23.96 -10.98
C ASN A 189 -17.08 23.48 -10.88
N CYS A 190 -16.39 23.37 -12.00
CA CYS A 190 -15.01 22.94 -12.09
C CYS A 190 -14.07 24.10 -12.47
N PRO A 191 -12.92 24.20 -11.77
CA PRO A 191 -12.49 23.43 -10.63
C PRO A 191 -13.15 23.90 -9.32
N LEU A 192 -13.10 23.04 -8.29
CA LEU A 192 -13.48 23.39 -6.93
C LEU A 192 -12.55 24.50 -6.37
N PRO A 193 -12.94 25.20 -5.29
CA PRO A 193 -12.05 26.10 -4.56
C PRO A 193 -10.80 25.42 -3.98
N LEU A 194 -10.84 24.11 -3.90
CA LEU A 194 -9.80 23.21 -3.39
C LEU A 194 -9.15 22.48 -4.58
N THR A 195 -7.91 22.85 -4.95
CA THR A 195 -7.24 22.32 -6.15
C THR A 195 -5.81 21.90 -5.91
N VAL A 196 -5.24 21.14 -6.86
CA VAL A 196 -3.81 20.87 -6.92
C VAL A 196 -3.12 21.78 -7.92
N LYS A 197 -1.89 22.18 -7.61
CA LYS A 197 -1.02 22.96 -8.49
C LYS A 197 0.34 22.29 -8.61
N PRO A 198 0.88 22.11 -9.82
CA PRO A 198 2.21 21.56 -10.01
C PRO A 198 3.26 22.21 -9.12
N SER A 199 4.18 21.38 -8.64
CA SER A 199 5.35 21.80 -7.88
C SER A 199 6.56 20.94 -8.30
N ASN A 200 7.67 21.00 -7.55
CA ASN A 200 8.79 20.10 -7.80
C ASN A 200 9.29 19.42 -6.51
N LYS A 201 8.39 19.26 -5.55
CA LYS A 201 8.73 18.75 -4.22
C LYS A 201 8.91 17.23 -4.15
N THR A 202 8.55 16.51 -5.22
CA THR A 202 8.75 15.08 -5.34
C THR A 202 9.92 14.72 -6.25
N LYS A 203 10.73 15.71 -6.67
CA LYS A 203 11.96 15.46 -7.41
C LYS A 203 12.91 14.63 -6.56
N ASN A 204 13.51 13.58 -7.14
CA ASN A 204 14.35 12.59 -6.45
C ASN A 204 13.61 11.85 -5.32
N HIS A 205 12.32 11.59 -5.53
CA HIS A 205 11.51 10.75 -4.65
C HIS A 205 10.81 9.69 -5.47
N VAL A 206 10.50 8.59 -4.81
CA VAL A 206 9.67 7.50 -5.33
C VAL A 206 8.44 7.30 -4.44
N VAL A 207 7.43 6.64 -4.99
CA VAL A 207 6.30 6.12 -4.19
C VAL A 207 6.58 4.65 -3.96
N ILE A 208 6.71 4.25 -2.71
CA ILE A 208 7.05 2.89 -2.30
C ILE A 208 6.42 2.56 -0.95
N ASP A 209 6.09 1.31 -0.70
CA ASP A 209 5.70 0.81 0.61
C ASP A 209 6.93 0.26 1.38
N GLY A 210 6.79 0.15 2.71
CA GLY A 210 7.88 -0.29 3.57
C GLY A 210 8.32 -1.73 3.33
N ASN A 211 7.40 -2.64 2.97
CA ASN A 211 7.73 -4.03 2.66
C ASN A 211 8.58 -4.14 1.39
N THR A 212 8.22 -3.38 0.36
CA THR A 212 8.99 -3.30 -0.89
C THR A 212 10.38 -2.71 -0.63
N ALA A 213 10.48 -1.64 0.16
CA ALA A 213 11.75 -1.03 0.53
C ALA A 213 12.63 -1.98 1.36
N ALA A 214 12.04 -2.69 2.34
CA ALA A 214 12.76 -3.70 3.13
C ALA A 214 13.28 -4.86 2.27
N ALA A 215 12.47 -5.34 1.33
CA ALA A 215 12.88 -6.38 0.38
C ALA A 215 14.08 -5.95 -0.48
N LEU A 216 14.06 -4.71 -0.96
CA LEU A 216 15.21 -4.14 -1.68
C LEU A 216 16.45 -4.07 -0.77
N GLY A 217 16.27 -3.65 0.50
CA GLY A 217 17.33 -3.67 1.50
C GLY A 217 17.93 -5.06 1.72
N CYS A 218 17.11 -6.12 1.73
CA CYS A 218 17.59 -7.51 1.82
C CYS A 218 18.48 -7.89 0.61
N ILE A 219 18.11 -7.47 -0.60
CA ILE A 219 18.93 -7.68 -1.81
C ILE A 219 20.29 -6.98 -1.67
N TYR A 220 20.28 -5.72 -1.26
CA TYR A 220 21.52 -4.93 -1.08
C TYR A 220 22.37 -5.45 0.08
N ALA A 221 21.75 -6.02 1.12
CA ALA A 221 22.47 -6.71 2.20
C ALA A 221 23.12 -8.03 1.76
N GLY A 222 22.87 -8.50 0.54
CA GLY A 222 23.39 -9.78 0.05
C GLY A 222 22.66 -11.00 0.63
N ALA A 223 21.40 -10.85 1.05
CA ALA A 223 20.59 -11.99 1.45
C ALA A 223 20.30 -12.89 0.24
N THR A 224 20.64 -14.17 0.38
CA THR A 224 20.51 -15.15 -0.70
C THR A 224 19.48 -16.24 -0.40
N VAL A 225 19.08 -16.39 0.85
CA VAL A 225 18.07 -17.38 1.25
C VAL A 225 16.96 -16.71 2.04
N ALA A 226 15.73 -16.93 1.62
CA ALA A 226 14.54 -16.54 2.35
C ALA A 226 13.58 -17.73 2.46
N SER A 227 13.04 -17.95 3.66
CA SER A 227 11.99 -18.93 3.87
C SER A 227 10.87 -18.32 4.71
N TRP A 228 9.62 -18.56 4.34
CA TRP A 228 8.47 -17.87 4.90
C TRP A 228 7.18 -18.66 4.83
N TYR A 229 6.19 -18.25 5.59
CA TYR A 229 4.82 -18.73 5.48
C TYR A 229 3.87 -17.52 5.27
N PRO A 230 2.88 -17.63 4.34
CA PRO A 230 2.03 -16.48 4.00
C PRO A 230 1.21 -15.98 5.18
N ILE A 231 1.40 -14.71 5.52
CA ILE A 231 0.61 -14.03 6.56
C ILE A 231 0.51 -12.53 6.24
N THR A 232 -0.71 -11.97 6.33
CA THR A 232 -0.92 -10.51 6.23
C THR A 232 -0.38 -9.85 7.50
N PRO A 233 0.40 -8.73 7.37
CA PRO A 233 0.73 -7.95 6.17
C PRO A 233 2.11 -8.25 5.57
N SER A 234 2.81 -9.32 5.94
CA SER A 234 4.21 -9.58 5.57
C SER A 234 4.42 -10.18 4.19
N THR A 235 3.38 -10.75 3.56
CA THR A 235 3.48 -11.45 2.27
C THR A 235 4.09 -10.59 1.17
N SER A 236 3.73 -9.33 1.08
CA SER A 236 4.23 -8.43 0.02
C SER A 236 5.74 -8.16 0.10
N LEU A 237 6.38 -8.31 1.27
CA LEU A 237 7.83 -8.25 1.40
C LEU A 237 8.48 -9.40 0.62
N MET A 238 7.95 -10.61 0.75
CA MET A 238 8.49 -11.78 0.09
C MET A 238 8.23 -11.77 -1.42
N ASP A 239 7.05 -11.30 -1.84
CA ASP A 239 6.73 -11.08 -3.26
C ASP A 239 7.69 -10.07 -3.90
N ALA A 240 7.97 -8.97 -3.20
CA ALA A 240 8.93 -7.96 -3.65
C ALA A 240 10.37 -8.53 -3.69
N TYR A 241 10.78 -9.29 -2.67
CA TYR A 241 12.09 -9.95 -2.66
C TYR A 241 12.25 -10.91 -3.84
N GLN A 242 11.21 -11.69 -4.17
CA GLN A 242 11.24 -12.55 -5.36
C GLN A 242 11.40 -11.73 -6.64
N ALA A 243 10.65 -10.66 -6.79
CA ALA A 243 10.71 -9.82 -7.97
C ALA A 243 12.10 -9.19 -8.15
N PHE A 244 12.67 -8.63 -7.09
CA PHE A 244 14.03 -8.08 -7.11
C PHE A 244 15.11 -9.16 -7.29
N GLY A 245 14.97 -10.32 -6.67
CA GLY A 245 15.85 -11.46 -6.86
C GLY A 245 15.87 -11.95 -8.32
N ASP A 246 14.68 -12.02 -8.94
CA ASP A 246 14.55 -12.36 -10.36
C ASP A 246 15.15 -11.29 -11.30
N GLN A 247 15.22 -10.05 -10.85
CA GLN A 247 15.81 -8.95 -11.61
C GLN A 247 17.32 -8.82 -11.40
N TYR A 248 17.81 -8.94 -10.17
CA TYR A 248 19.19 -8.58 -9.81
C TYR A 248 20.08 -9.76 -9.43
N LEU A 249 19.51 -10.88 -8.98
CA LEU A 249 20.24 -12.04 -8.48
C LEU A 249 20.17 -13.23 -9.44
N LYS A 250 20.45 -12.98 -10.74
CA LYS A 250 20.63 -14.01 -11.77
C LYS A 250 22.05 -13.99 -12.30
N ASP A 251 22.55 -15.17 -12.61
CA ASP A 251 23.81 -15.31 -13.33
C ASP A 251 23.64 -14.89 -14.78
N GLU A 252 24.38 -13.90 -15.23
CA GLU A 252 24.24 -13.33 -16.58
C GLU A 252 24.51 -14.36 -17.69
N LYS A 253 25.35 -15.36 -17.44
CA LYS A 253 25.78 -16.36 -18.45
C LYS A 253 24.84 -17.55 -18.52
N SER A 254 24.44 -18.08 -17.34
CA SER A 254 23.64 -19.31 -17.26
C SER A 254 22.16 -19.02 -17.10
N GLY A 255 21.77 -17.80 -16.69
CA GLY A 255 20.39 -17.44 -16.33
C GLY A 255 19.94 -18.06 -15.00
N ASN A 256 20.80 -18.78 -14.29
CA ASN A 256 20.45 -19.43 -13.03
C ASN A 256 20.25 -18.39 -11.92
N LYS A 257 19.26 -18.66 -11.05
CA LYS A 257 19.01 -17.84 -9.86
C LYS A 257 20.18 -18.04 -8.86
N LYS A 258 20.68 -16.93 -8.32
CA LYS A 258 21.64 -16.89 -7.21
C LYS A 258 20.98 -16.65 -5.86
N PHE A 259 19.70 -16.91 -5.76
CA PHE A 259 18.91 -16.81 -4.52
C PHE A 259 17.90 -17.95 -4.43
N CYS A 260 17.47 -18.22 -3.22
CA CYS A 260 16.45 -19.21 -2.90
C CYS A 260 15.33 -18.56 -2.09
N LEU A 261 14.10 -18.72 -2.55
CA LEU A 261 12.90 -18.33 -1.81
C LEU A 261 12.01 -19.56 -1.67
N ILE A 262 11.71 -19.94 -0.43
CA ILE A 262 10.91 -21.12 -0.11
C ILE A 262 9.69 -20.70 0.68
N GLN A 263 8.50 -21.04 0.17
CA GLN A 263 7.29 -21.04 0.98
C GLN A 263 7.25 -22.35 1.77
N ALA A 264 7.37 -22.22 3.08
CA ALA A 264 7.33 -23.37 3.99
C ALA A 264 5.91 -23.82 4.29
N GLU A 265 5.75 -24.96 4.96
CA GLU A 265 4.45 -25.49 5.38
C GLU A 265 3.84 -24.71 6.56
N ASP A 266 4.69 -24.15 7.41
CA ASP A 266 4.32 -23.29 8.53
C ASP A 266 5.50 -22.38 8.94
N GLU A 267 5.29 -21.53 9.96
CA GLU A 267 6.29 -20.62 10.47
C GLU A 267 7.46 -21.33 11.16
N LEU A 268 7.22 -22.50 11.80
CA LEU A 268 8.27 -23.28 12.44
C LEU A 268 9.24 -23.83 11.37
N ALA A 269 8.71 -24.40 10.29
CA ALA A 269 9.53 -24.86 9.18
C ALA A 269 10.27 -23.69 8.52
N ALA A 270 9.61 -22.52 8.37
CA ALA A 270 10.22 -21.35 7.78
C ALA A 270 11.48 -20.89 8.55
N ILE A 271 11.35 -20.69 9.86
CA ILE A 271 12.52 -20.26 10.68
C ILE A 271 13.57 -21.35 10.75
N GLY A 272 13.19 -22.64 10.83
CA GLY A 272 14.14 -23.75 10.82
C GLY A 272 15.00 -23.78 9.54
N MET A 273 14.40 -23.53 8.38
CA MET A 273 15.13 -23.42 7.09
C MET A 273 16.07 -22.21 7.07
N VAL A 274 15.63 -21.06 7.62
CA VAL A 274 16.49 -19.86 7.75
C VAL A 274 17.71 -20.17 8.60
N LEU A 275 17.54 -20.79 9.76
CA LEU A 275 18.65 -21.14 10.65
C LEU A 275 19.60 -22.17 10.02
N GLY A 276 19.06 -23.17 9.32
CA GLY A 276 19.85 -24.14 8.57
C GLY A 276 20.67 -23.50 7.46
N ALA A 277 20.14 -22.53 6.74
CA ALA A 277 20.86 -21.77 5.73
C ALA A 277 21.95 -20.89 6.35
N SER A 278 21.63 -20.19 7.44
CA SER A 278 22.59 -19.38 8.18
C SER A 278 23.75 -20.21 8.76
N TRP A 279 23.46 -21.37 9.30
CA TRP A 279 24.49 -22.31 9.77
C TRP A 279 25.53 -22.65 8.70
N ASN A 280 25.11 -22.67 7.43
CA ASN A 280 26.00 -22.89 6.28
C ASN A 280 26.57 -21.59 5.68
N GLY A 281 26.43 -20.46 6.38
CA GLY A 281 27.07 -19.18 6.02
C GLY A 281 26.25 -18.31 5.05
N ALA A 282 24.97 -18.61 4.81
CA ALA A 282 24.12 -17.73 4.01
C ALA A 282 23.54 -16.59 4.84
N ARG A 283 23.49 -15.37 4.32
CA ARG A 283 22.59 -14.35 4.84
C ARG A 283 21.15 -14.75 4.53
N SER A 284 20.40 -15.08 5.57
CA SER A 284 19.09 -15.66 5.46
C SER A 284 18.06 -14.95 6.35
N PHE A 285 16.80 -14.95 5.94
CA PHE A 285 15.74 -14.26 6.65
C PHE A 285 14.37 -14.90 6.49
N THR A 286 13.46 -14.53 7.39
CA THR A 286 12.03 -14.77 7.27
C THR A 286 11.24 -13.50 7.49
N SER A 287 10.00 -13.48 7.00
CA SER A 287 9.03 -12.40 7.22
C SER A 287 7.73 -12.99 7.73
N THR A 288 7.20 -12.40 8.80
CA THR A 288 5.98 -12.85 9.48
C THR A 288 5.24 -11.69 10.14
N SER A 289 4.28 -12.01 11.01
CA SER A 289 3.56 -11.10 11.89
C SER A 289 3.47 -11.72 13.28
N GLY A 290 2.87 -11.04 14.24
CA GLY A 290 2.79 -11.46 15.64
C GLY A 290 2.47 -12.93 15.90
N PRO A 291 1.44 -13.54 15.23
CA PRO A 291 1.17 -14.98 15.40
C PRO A 291 2.36 -15.87 15.05
N GLY A 292 3.08 -15.56 13.98
CA GLY A 292 4.27 -16.32 13.58
C GLY A 292 5.44 -16.16 14.56
N ILE A 293 5.64 -14.97 15.13
CA ILE A 293 6.65 -14.76 16.21
C ILE A 293 6.37 -15.71 17.39
N SER A 294 5.10 -15.84 17.78
CA SER A 294 4.71 -16.77 18.85
C SER A 294 5.05 -18.22 18.50
N LEU A 295 4.79 -18.66 17.27
CA LEU A 295 5.10 -20.01 16.80
C LEU A 295 6.60 -20.26 16.66
N MET A 296 7.38 -19.27 16.24
CA MET A 296 8.82 -19.35 16.04
C MET A 296 9.64 -19.31 17.35
N SER A 297 9.00 -19.07 18.48
CA SER A 297 9.65 -18.75 19.75
C SER A 297 10.77 -19.72 20.14
N GLU A 298 10.57 -21.04 19.98
CA GLU A 298 11.59 -22.04 20.31
C GLU A 298 12.82 -21.95 19.40
N PHE A 299 12.62 -21.81 18.10
CA PHE A 299 13.74 -21.66 17.16
C PHE A 299 14.48 -20.32 17.32
N ILE A 300 13.77 -19.26 17.70
CA ILE A 300 14.40 -17.96 18.01
C ILE A 300 15.34 -18.13 19.23
N GLY A 301 14.88 -18.84 20.27
CA GLY A 301 15.71 -19.17 21.43
C GLY A 301 16.88 -20.10 21.10
N PHE A 302 16.66 -21.08 20.24
CA PHE A 302 17.73 -21.93 19.73
C PHE A 302 18.79 -21.13 18.99
N ALA A 303 18.39 -20.22 18.09
CA ALA A 303 19.33 -19.36 17.37
C ALA A 303 20.14 -18.47 18.30
N TYR A 304 19.51 -17.92 19.35
CA TYR A 304 20.18 -17.14 20.37
C TYR A 304 21.22 -17.98 21.13
N TYR A 305 20.86 -19.19 21.55
CA TYR A 305 21.75 -20.08 22.29
C TYR A 305 22.90 -20.65 21.44
N ALA A 306 22.61 -20.94 20.18
CA ALA A 306 23.59 -21.52 19.23
C ALA A 306 24.44 -20.47 18.50
N GLU A 307 24.27 -19.18 18.84
CA GLU A 307 25.00 -18.05 18.23
C GLU A 307 24.83 -18.02 16.70
N LEU A 308 23.57 -18.18 16.22
CA LEU A 308 23.24 -18.18 14.79
C LEU A 308 22.67 -16.83 14.36
N PRO A 309 23.29 -16.19 13.34
CA PRO A 309 22.74 -14.97 12.76
C PRO A 309 21.46 -15.28 11.99
N ALA A 310 20.42 -14.52 12.22
CA ALA A 310 19.19 -14.60 11.45
C ALA A 310 18.47 -13.25 11.47
N VAL A 311 17.82 -12.87 10.37
CA VAL A 311 16.99 -11.68 10.33
C VAL A 311 15.50 -12.07 10.25
N ILE A 312 14.70 -11.48 11.13
CA ILE A 312 13.27 -11.75 11.21
C ILE A 312 12.52 -10.43 11.07
N PHE A 313 11.75 -10.30 10.00
CA PHE A 313 10.85 -9.16 9.82
C PHE A 313 9.51 -9.48 10.47
N ASN A 314 9.15 -8.73 11.49
CA ASN A 314 7.83 -8.74 12.08
C ASN A 314 7.02 -7.54 11.57
N ILE A 315 6.15 -7.77 10.60
CA ILE A 315 5.24 -6.75 10.10
C ILE A 315 3.99 -6.81 10.97
N GLN A 316 3.93 -5.95 11.98
CA GLN A 316 2.96 -6.02 13.07
C GLN A 316 1.53 -5.71 12.61
N ARG A 317 0.58 -6.33 13.25
CA ARG A 317 -0.86 -6.11 13.10
C ARG A 317 -1.57 -6.20 14.44
N ALA A 318 -2.85 -5.80 14.48
CA ALA A 318 -3.62 -5.85 15.73
C ALA A 318 -3.80 -7.27 16.25
N GLY A 319 -3.41 -7.49 17.50
CA GLY A 319 -3.56 -8.72 18.27
C GLY A 319 -4.65 -8.61 19.35
N PRO A 320 -4.71 -9.55 20.31
CA PRO A 320 -3.93 -10.79 20.44
C PRO A 320 -4.39 -11.92 19.48
N SER A 321 -3.60 -13.03 19.44
CA SER A 321 -3.82 -14.20 18.60
C SER A 321 -3.87 -13.82 17.11
N THR A 322 -4.76 -14.42 16.31
CA THR A 322 -4.98 -14.04 14.91
C THR A 322 -5.38 -12.57 14.78
N GLY A 323 -6.08 -12.02 15.77
CA GLY A 323 -6.41 -10.61 15.89
C GLY A 323 -7.18 -10.05 14.71
N MET A 324 -6.81 -8.85 14.30
CA MET A 324 -7.36 -8.18 13.13
C MET A 324 -6.27 -8.01 12.07
N PRO A 325 -6.16 -8.92 11.09
CA PRO A 325 -5.05 -8.98 10.13
C PRO A 325 -4.84 -7.71 9.30
N THR A 326 -5.85 -6.88 9.17
CA THR A 326 -5.86 -5.67 8.34
C THR A 326 -5.98 -4.39 9.16
N ARG A 327 -5.60 -4.44 10.44
CA ARG A 327 -5.56 -3.27 11.32
C ARG A 327 -4.17 -3.10 11.93
N THR A 328 -3.70 -1.86 11.90
CA THR A 328 -2.37 -1.48 12.42
C THR A 328 -2.37 -1.48 13.93
N GLN A 329 -1.36 -2.10 14.51
CA GLN A 329 -1.03 -2.01 15.92
C GLN A 329 0.43 -2.45 16.11
N GLN A 330 1.17 -1.81 17.02
CA GLN A 330 2.52 -2.21 17.42
C GLN A 330 2.45 -2.85 18.79
N CYS A 331 2.01 -4.11 18.86
CA CYS A 331 1.74 -4.81 20.11
C CYS A 331 2.73 -5.94 20.42
N ASP A 332 3.70 -6.22 19.54
CA ASP A 332 4.59 -7.38 19.65
C ASP A 332 5.96 -7.06 20.25
N ILE A 333 6.20 -5.81 20.65
CA ILE A 333 7.53 -5.33 21.09
C ILE A 333 8.10 -6.19 22.23
N MET A 334 7.31 -6.38 23.30
CA MET A 334 7.77 -7.17 24.45
C MET A 334 7.93 -8.66 24.09
N SER A 335 7.01 -9.20 23.28
CA SER A 335 7.10 -10.58 22.81
C SER A 335 8.34 -10.84 21.95
N CYS A 336 8.73 -9.87 21.12
CA CYS A 336 9.94 -9.94 20.33
C CYS A 336 11.21 -9.75 21.17
N ALA A 337 11.19 -8.77 22.08
CA ALA A 337 12.36 -8.45 22.93
C ALA A 337 12.81 -9.63 23.80
N PHE A 338 11.85 -10.45 24.25
CA PHE A 338 12.07 -11.56 25.16
C PHE A 338 11.52 -12.90 24.60
N ALA A 339 11.54 -13.05 23.29
CA ALA A 339 11.06 -14.28 22.66
C ALA A 339 11.84 -15.50 23.16
N SER A 340 11.12 -16.63 23.40
CA SER A 340 11.59 -17.86 24.00
C SER A 340 11.60 -17.82 25.53
N HIS A 341 11.95 -18.95 26.13
CA HIS A 341 12.15 -19.07 27.60
C HIS A 341 13.60 -18.81 27.95
N GLY A 342 13.90 -18.64 29.24
CA GLY A 342 15.23 -18.27 29.75
C GLY A 342 15.47 -16.75 29.65
N ASP A 343 16.74 -16.37 29.66
CA ASP A 343 17.17 -14.96 29.78
C ASP A 343 17.50 -14.33 28.42
N THR A 344 16.66 -14.59 27.40
CA THR A 344 16.85 -14.04 26.07
C THR A 344 16.61 -12.53 26.02
N ARG A 345 17.40 -11.82 25.21
CA ARG A 345 17.21 -10.40 24.88
C ARG A 345 17.61 -10.18 23.43
N HIS A 346 16.63 -9.96 22.58
CA HIS A 346 16.88 -9.83 21.14
C HIS A 346 17.10 -8.38 20.73
N VAL A 347 17.90 -8.18 19.68
CA VAL A 347 18.09 -6.88 19.03
C VAL A 347 16.83 -6.55 18.23
N LEU A 348 16.26 -5.37 18.46
CA LEU A 348 15.08 -4.88 17.78
C LEU A 348 15.39 -3.59 17.03
N LEU A 349 14.99 -3.51 15.76
CA LEU A 349 15.08 -2.32 14.93
C LEU A 349 13.66 -1.84 14.56
N PHE A 350 13.42 -0.53 14.61
CA PHE A 350 12.10 0.08 14.44
C PHE A 350 12.12 1.11 13.32
N PRO A 351 11.94 0.72 12.05
CA PRO A 351 11.84 1.69 10.97
C PRO A 351 10.56 2.53 11.11
N ALA A 352 10.67 3.85 10.91
CA ALA A 352 9.57 4.79 10.98
C ALA A 352 8.93 5.09 9.59
N ASN A 353 9.59 4.70 8.51
CA ASN A 353 9.19 4.97 7.13
C ASN A 353 9.88 4.00 6.15
N PRO A 354 9.54 3.99 4.85
CA PRO A 354 10.17 3.10 3.87
C PRO A 354 11.69 3.28 3.71
N GLU A 355 12.20 4.51 3.81
CA GLU A 355 13.64 4.76 3.75
C GLU A 355 14.36 4.01 4.88
N GLU A 356 13.87 4.11 6.09
CA GLU A 356 14.41 3.37 7.24
C GLU A 356 14.17 1.85 7.11
N CYS A 357 13.07 1.40 6.49
CA CYS A 357 12.87 -0.01 6.17
C CYS A 357 14.00 -0.55 5.30
N PHE A 358 14.45 0.21 4.30
CA PHE A 358 15.58 -0.17 3.45
C PHE A 358 16.88 -0.22 4.25
N TYR A 359 17.28 0.86 4.90
CA TYR A 359 18.57 0.94 5.61
C TYR A 359 18.64 0.04 6.84
N MET A 360 17.55 -0.11 7.60
CA MET A 360 17.54 -1.02 8.75
C MET A 360 17.54 -2.49 8.33
N SER A 361 17.08 -2.82 7.13
CA SER A 361 17.26 -4.16 6.58
C SER A 361 18.74 -4.48 6.40
N LEU A 362 19.55 -3.59 5.78
CA LEU A 362 20.99 -3.78 5.68
C LEU A 362 21.65 -3.90 7.07
N THR A 363 21.31 -2.97 7.95
CA THR A 363 21.83 -2.94 9.33
C THR A 363 21.48 -4.22 10.09
N ALA A 364 20.29 -4.79 9.89
CA ALA A 364 19.87 -6.02 10.55
C ALA A 364 20.79 -7.22 10.21
N PHE A 365 21.15 -7.40 8.93
CA PHE A 365 22.05 -8.46 8.53
C PHE A 365 23.48 -8.25 9.05
N ASP A 366 23.98 -7.01 9.00
CA ASP A 366 25.29 -6.68 9.52
C ASP A 366 25.37 -6.89 11.05
N LEU A 367 24.35 -6.49 11.80
CA LEU A 367 24.28 -6.73 13.24
C LEU A 367 24.14 -8.21 13.57
N ALA A 368 23.33 -8.96 12.82
CA ALA A 368 23.17 -10.39 13.04
C ALA A 368 24.53 -11.12 12.86
N ASP A 369 25.27 -10.79 11.81
CA ASP A 369 26.60 -11.38 11.56
C ASP A 369 27.63 -10.93 12.59
N GLN A 370 27.65 -9.65 12.99
CA GLN A 370 28.62 -9.14 13.96
C GLN A 370 28.38 -9.66 15.38
N LEU A 371 27.11 -9.77 15.78
CA LEU A 371 26.71 -10.17 17.12
C LEU A 371 26.47 -11.67 17.25
N GLN A 372 26.39 -12.40 16.14
CA GLN A 372 26.06 -13.83 16.06
C GLN A 372 24.75 -14.13 16.83
N THR A 373 23.67 -13.43 16.47
CA THR A 373 22.39 -13.54 17.16
C THR A 373 21.22 -13.16 16.23
N PRO A 374 20.01 -13.61 16.50
CA PRO A 374 18.84 -13.12 15.79
C PRO A 374 18.64 -11.61 15.94
N VAL A 375 18.31 -10.93 14.85
CA VAL A 375 17.92 -9.51 14.81
C VAL A 375 16.51 -9.39 14.22
N MET A 376 15.66 -8.64 14.89
CA MET A 376 14.28 -8.46 14.45
C MET A 376 14.04 -7.03 13.96
N VAL A 377 13.43 -6.90 12.78
CA VAL A 377 12.97 -5.61 12.23
C VAL A 377 11.47 -5.55 12.44
N LEU A 378 11.02 -4.61 13.27
CA LEU A 378 9.62 -4.44 13.66
C LEU A 378 9.01 -3.25 12.90
N SER A 379 8.40 -3.53 11.78
CA SER A 379 7.52 -2.63 11.06
C SER A 379 6.07 -2.90 11.42
N ASP A 380 5.13 -2.30 10.74
CA ASP A 380 3.71 -2.56 10.90
C ASP A 380 2.96 -2.46 9.57
N LEU A 381 1.67 -2.76 9.57
CA LEU A 381 0.80 -2.71 8.39
C LEU A 381 0.78 -1.32 7.74
N ASP A 382 0.79 -0.24 8.53
CA ASP A 382 0.71 1.13 7.99
C ASP A 382 1.98 1.49 7.20
N ILE A 383 3.14 1.15 7.72
CA ILE A 383 4.42 1.36 7.04
C ILE A 383 4.57 0.36 5.88
N GLY A 384 4.25 -0.90 6.13
CA GLY A 384 4.55 -2.01 5.22
C GLY A 384 3.67 -2.11 3.99
N MET A 385 2.43 -1.61 4.01
CA MET A 385 1.46 -1.85 2.93
C MET A 385 0.79 -0.60 2.36
N ASN A 386 1.17 0.59 2.79
CA ASN A 386 0.64 1.83 2.24
C ASN A 386 1.64 2.52 1.32
N ASP A 387 1.12 3.42 0.47
CA ASP A 387 1.92 4.19 -0.46
C ASP A 387 2.52 5.42 0.23
N TRP A 388 3.84 5.44 0.35
CA TRP A 388 4.61 6.52 0.97
C TRP A 388 5.48 7.23 -0.06
N ILE A 389 5.82 8.48 0.20
CA ILE A 389 6.89 9.17 -0.51
C ILE A 389 8.20 8.87 0.20
N CYS A 390 9.17 8.42 -0.55
CA CYS A 390 10.51 8.09 -0.09
C CYS A 390 11.54 8.79 -0.98
N PRO A 391 12.65 9.32 -0.45
CA PRO A 391 13.80 9.68 -1.30
C PRO A 391 14.26 8.50 -2.14
N ASP A 392 14.95 8.76 -3.24
CA ASP A 392 15.56 7.68 -4.04
C ASP A 392 16.53 6.87 -3.14
N LEU A 393 16.38 5.54 -3.15
CA LEU A 393 17.12 4.60 -2.27
C LEU A 393 18.45 4.19 -2.90
#